data_a6e6aab224aa3363510ea24d4c6e445a
#
_entry.id   a6e6aab224aa3363510ea24d4c6e445a
#
_cell.length_a   1.000
_cell.length_b   1.000
_cell.length_c   1.000
_cell.angle_alpha   90.00
_cell.angle_beta   90.00
_cell.angle_gamma   90.00
#
_symmetry.space_group_name_H-M   'P 1'
#
loop_
_entity.id
_entity.type
_entity.pdbx_description
1 polymer ?
#
loop_
_entity_poly.entity_id
_entity_poly.type
_entity_poly.pdbx_seq_one_letter_code
_entity_poly.pdbx_strand_id
1 'polypeptide(L)'
;MENIKILVLDVDGTLTDGKIYVDDKDNSFKAFNVKDGFALVNWLKLGGEVAILTGKKSNIVERRAEELGIKYVIQGSKNKMQDLKKLLDRLNISFENTAYMGDDLNDLSVMKNVGLSGCPKDSVQEVLEISNFISSKNGGDGAVREFLEYIMKNNGMWKKILEKYSNE
;
A
#
# COMPACT_ATOMS: atom_id res chain seq x y z
N MET A 1 -12.54 11.77 9.05
CA MET A 1 -11.37 10.89 8.77
C MET A 1 -10.17 11.57 9.36
N GLU A 2 -9.59 11.00 10.39
CA GLU A 2 -8.47 11.60 11.06
C GLU A 2 -7.21 11.52 10.19
N ASN A 3 -6.26 12.36 10.46
CA ASN A 3 -5.07 12.67 9.69
C ASN A 3 -4.19 11.40 9.46
N ILE A 4 -4.40 10.68 8.37
CA ILE A 4 -3.53 9.56 7.98
C ILE A 4 -2.13 10.10 7.69
N LYS A 5 -1.14 9.53 8.36
CA LYS A 5 0.28 9.91 8.26
C LYS A 5 1.11 8.91 7.47
N ILE A 6 0.75 7.63 7.54
CA ILE A 6 1.44 6.55 6.87
C ILE A 6 0.46 5.63 6.14
N LEU A 7 0.81 5.26 4.91
CA LEU A 7 0.19 4.17 4.16
C LEU A 7 1.09 2.95 4.20
N VAL A 8 0.55 1.83 4.65
CA VAL A 8 1.24 0.53 4.67
C VAL A 8 0.59 -0.39 3.64
N LEU A 9 1.41 -1.04 2.83
CA LEU A 9 0.97 -1.82 1.68
C LEU A 9 1.48 -3.25 1.76
N ASP A 10 0.60 -4.22 1.52
CA ASP A 10 1.03 -5.53 1.05
C ASP A 10 1.51 -5.45 -0.40
N VAL A 11 2.13 -6.51 -0.89
CA VAL A 11 2.70 -6.57 -2.25
C VAL A 11 1.89 -7.47 -3.16
N ASP A 12 1.89 -8.78 -2.88
CA ASP A 12 1.33 -9.78 -3.79
C ASP A 12 -0.22 -9.76 -3.70
N GLY A 13 -0.87 -9.31 -4.75
CA GLY A 13 -2.33 -9.12 -4.83
C GLY A 13 -2.79 -7.68 -4.51
N THR A 14 -1.91 -6.83 -3.98
CA THR A 14 -2.20 -5.42 -3.68
C THR A 14 -1.45 -4.48 -4.62
N LEU A 15 -0.10 -4.42 -4.53
CA LEU A 15 0.76 -3.67 -5.48
C LEU A 15 0.94 -4.40 -6.81
N THR A 16 0.74 -5.72 -6.82
CA THR A 16 0.78 -6.59 -8.00
C THR A 16 -0.58 -7.26 -8.21
N ASP A 17 -0.73 -7.96 -9.33
CA ASP A 17 -1.92 -8.75 -9.65
C ASP A 17 -2.00 -10.11 -8.90
N GLY A 18 -1.08 -10.36 -7.98
CA GLY A 18 -1.02 -11.60 -7.20
C GLY A 18 -0.55 -12.83 -7.97
N LYS A 19 -0.29 -12.72 -9.27
CA LYS A 19 0.17 -13.84 -10.08
C LYS A 19 1.66 -14.11 -9.90
N ILE A 20 2.04 -15.38 -10.05
CA ILE A 20 3.43 -15.82 -10.04
C ILE A 20 3.87 -16.00 -11.48
N TYR A 21 4.79 -15.15 -11.93
CA TYR A 21 5.41 -15.20 -13.24
C TYR A 21 6.80 -15.84 -13.10
N VAL A 22 6.99 -16.99 -13.73
CA VAL A 22 8.25 -17.74 -13.74
C VAL A 22 8.56 -18.19 -15.15
N ASP A 23 9.85 -18.32 -15.48
CA ASP A 23 10.33 -18.91 -16.72
C ASP A 23 11.05 -20.26 -16.47
N ASP A 24 11.45 -20.93 -17.52
CA ASP A 24 12.15 -22.23 -17.46
C ASP A 24 13.57 -22.14 -16.83
N LYS A 25 14.04 -20.93 -16.51
CA LYS A 25 15.35 -20.65 -15.90
C LYS A 25 15.24 -20.21 -14.45
N ASP A 26 14.09 -20.47 -13.81
CA ASP A 26 13.77 -20.04 -12.42
C ASP A 26 13.81 -18.53 -12.20
N ASN A 27 13.74 -17.70 -13.26
CA ASN A 27 13.55 -16.28 -13.09
C ASN A 27 12.09 -16.00 -12.71
N SER A 28 11.92 -15.08 -11.78
CA SER A 28 10.59 -14.59 -11.39
C SER A 28 10.43 -13.12 -11.75
N PHE A 29 9.20 -12.73 -12.08
CA PHE A 29 8.84 -11.36 -12.44
C PHE A 29 7.69 -10.88 -11.58
N LYS A 30 7.61 -9.56 -11.37
CA LYS A 30 6.44 -8.89 -10.77
C LYS A 30 6.09 -7.69 -11.65
N ALA A 31 4.80 -7.54 -11.92
CA ALA A 31 4.27 -6.37 -12.62
C ALA A 31 3.74 -5.36 -11.58
N PHE A 32 4.20 -4.12 -11.67
CA PHE A 32 3.71 -2.99 -10.88
C PHE A 32 3.02 -1.96 -11.76
N ASN A 33 2.01 -1.30 -11.24
CA ASN A 33 1.27 -0.28 -11.97
C ASN A 33 1.95 1.10 -11.82
N VAL A 34 2.15 1.79 -12.95
CA VAL A 34 2.77 3.13 -12.96
C VAL A 34 1.90 4.18 -12.29
N LYS A 35 0.55 4.04 -12.31
CA LYS A 35 -0.37 4.98 -11.65
C LYS A 35 -0.29 4.86 -10.13
N ASP A 36 -0.10 3.64 -9.60
CA ASP A 36 0.15 3.41 -8.18
C ASP A 36 1.45 4.09 -7.77
N GLY A 37 2.53 3.88 -8.54
CA GLY A 37 3.81 4.53 -8.29
C GLY A 37 3.73 6.06 -8.32
N PHE A 38 3.00 6.63 -9.27
CA PHE A 38 2.77 8.08 -9.33
C PHE A 38 2.11 8.61 -8.05
N ALA A 39 1.06 7.93 -7.56
CA ALA A 39 0.37 8.36 -6.36
C ALA A 39 1.26 8.27 -5.11
N LEU A 40 2.01 7.17 -4.98
CA LEU A 40 2.95 6.96 -3.87
C LEU A 40 4.03 8.05 -3.81
N VAL A 41 4.65 8.36 -4.95
CA VAL A 41 5.67 9.43 -5.03
C VAL A 41 5.09 10.80 -4.65
N ASN A 42 3.87 11.12 -5.10
CA ASN A 42 3.26 12.39 -4.76
C ASN A 42 2.81 12.45 -3.29
N TRP A 43 2.33 11.35 -2.71
CA TRP A 43 2.04 11.25 -1.29
C TRP A 43 3.28 11.53 -0.42
N LEU A 44 4.41 10.89 -0.76
CA LEU A 44 5.69 11.13 -0.09
C LEU A 44 6.15 12.58 -0.22
N LYS A 45 6.03 13.21 -1.39
CA LYS A 45 6.37 14.62 -1.62
C LYS A 45 5.51 15.59 -0.81
N LEU A 46 4.29 15.20 -0.46
CA LEU A 46 3.38 15.99 0.37
C LEU A 46 3.57 15.75 1.87
N GLY A 47 4.60 15.00 2.26
CA GLY A 47 4.96 14.73 3.66
C GLY A 47 4.28 13.51 4.28
N GLY A 48 3.59 12.70 3.49
CA GLY A 48 3.11 11.39 3.93
C GLY A 48 4.24 10.36 3.97
N GLU A 49 4.04 9.28 4.72
CA GLU A 49 4.97 8.15 4.77
C GLU A 49 4.37 6.94 4.07
N VAL A 50 5.25 6.06 3.56
CA VAL A 50 4.87 4.78 2.96
C VAL A 50 5.73 3.67 3.54
N ALA A 51 5.10 2.54 3.84
CA ALA A 51 5.79 1.30 4.18
C ALA A 51 5.27 0.13 3.33
N ILE A 52 6.15 -0.80 3.02
CA ILE A 52 5.82 -2.10 2.46
C ILE A 52 5.93 -3.14 3.56
N LEU A 53 4.91 -3.99 3.69
CA LEU A 53 4.85 -5.06 4.69
C LEU A 53 4.34 -6.35 4.04
N THR A 54 5.26 -7.25 3.69
CA THR A 54 4.95 -8.48 2.94
C THR A 54 5.54 -9.73 3.55
N GLY A 55 4.84 -10.85 3.39
CA GLY A 55 5.29 -12.16 3.88
C GLY A 55 6.42 -12.80 3.05
N LYS A 56 6.60 -12.38 1.81
CA LYS A 56 7.64 -12.90 0.92
C LYS A 56 8.86 -11.99 0.89
N LYS A 57 10.02 -12.55 0.54
CA LYS A 57 11.25 -11.80 0.26
C LYS A 57 11.49 -11.76 -1.24
N SER A 58 11.83 -10.59 -1.78
CA SER A 58 12.10 -10.39 -3.19
C SER A 58 12.94 -9.13 -3.43
N ASN A 59 14.07 -9.28 -4.12
CA ASN A 59 14.89 -8.15 -4.54
C ASN A 59 14.16 -7.22 -5.52
N ILE A 60 13.14 -7.75 -6.22
CA ILE A 60 12.30 -6.95 -7.13
C ILE A 60 11.52 -5.90 -6.31
N VAL A 61 11.02 -6.29 -5.14
CA VAL A 61 10.29 -5.39 -4.23
C VAL A 61 11.22 -4.31 -3.66
N GLU A 62 12.44 -4.67 -3.25
CA GLU A 62 13.44 -3.71 -2.78
C GLU A 62 13.76 -2.66 -3.84
N ARG A 63 14.08 -3.10 -5.05
CA ARG A 63 14.37 -2.20 -6.19
C ARG A 63 13.20 -1.27 -6.49
N ARG A 64 11.96 -1.80 -6.46
CA ARG A 64 10.78 -0.98 -6.71
C ARG A 64 10.56 0.05 -5.59
N ALA A 65 10.79 -0.33 -4.34
CA ALA A 65 10.69 0.57 -3.21
C ALA A 65 11.73 1.70 -3.30
N GLU A 66 12.98 1.38 -3.64
CA GLU A 66 14.05 2.38 -3.85
C GLU A 66 13.69 3.37 -4.96
N GLU A 67 13.22 2.87 -6.11
CA GLU A 67 12.79 3.70 -7.25
C GLU A 67 11.69 4.69 -6.85
N LEU A 68 10.77 4.28 -5.99
CA LEU A 68 9.65 5.11 -5.52
C LEU A 68 10.01 6.00 -4.32
N GLY A 69 11.21 5.82 -3.73
CA GLY A 69 11.63 6.54 -2.53
C GLY A 69 10.99 6.04 -1.23
N ILE A 70 10.50 4.80 -1.22
CA ILE A 70 9.91 4.16 -0.04
C ILE A 70 11.03 3.67 0.88
N LYS A 71 11.08 4.21 2.11
CA LYS A 71 12.16 3.95 3.07
C LYS A 71 11.92 2.71 3.95
N TYR A 72 10.67 2.36 4.17
CA TYR A 72 10.30 1.30 5.12
C TYR A 72 9.84 0.06 4.36
N VAL A 73 10.69 -0.94 4.31
CA VAL A 73 10.43 -2.20 3.61
C VAL A 73 10.63 -3.36 4.56
N ILE A 74 9.55 -4.02 4.93
CA ILE A 74 9.54 -5.19 5.81
C ILE A 74 9.13 -6.39 4.97
N GLN A 75 10.08 -7.25 4.70
CA GLN A 75 9.88 -8.47 3.93
C GLN A 75 10.04 -9.73 4.79
N GLY A 76 9.41 -10.82 4.39
CA GLY A 76 9.48 -12.09 5.13
C GLY A 76 8.74 -12.05 6.46
N SER A 77 7.78 -11.18 6.62
CA SER A 77 6.98 -11.06 7.84
C SER A 77 6.17 -12.34 8.08
N LYS A 78 6.35 -12.90 9.26
CA LYS A 78 5.54 -14.02 9.76
C LYS A 78 4.37 -13.57 10.64
N ASN A 79 4.42 -12.33 11.09
CA ASN A 79 3.38 -11.71 11.90
C ASN A 79 3.31 -10.22 11.55
N LYS A 80 2.47 -9.90 10.56
CA LYS A 80 2.33 -8.52 10.04
C LYS A 80 1.92 -7.54 11.14
N MET A 81 1.07 -7.94 12.07
CA MET A 81 0.62 -7.07 13.16
C MET A 81 1.76 -6.70 14.11
N GLN A 82 2.59 -7.67 14.48
CA GLN A 82 3.75 -7.42 15.35
C GLN A 82 4.79 -6.53 14.67
N ASP A 83 5.06 -6.79 13.39
CA ASP A 83 6.05 -6.03 12.63
C ASP A 83 5.56 -4.61 12.35
N LEU A 84 4.27 -4.43 12.05
CA LEU A 84 3.68 -3.10 11.93
C LEU A 84 3.78 -2.33 13.24
N LYS A 85 3.44 -2.97 14.38
CA LYS A 85 3.53 -2.32 15.68
C LYS A 85 4.94 -1.79 15.95
N LYS A 86 5.99 -2.60 15.72
CA LYS A 86 7.39 -2.17 15.88
C LYS A 86 7.74 -0.96 14.99
N LEU A 87 7.24 -0.95 13.75
CA LEU A 87 7.45 0.16 12.83
C LEU A 87 6.78 1.44 13.35
N LEU A 88 5.52 1.34 13.73
CA LEU A 88 4.74 2.50 14.21
C LEU A 88 5.30 3.07 15.53
N ASP A 89 5.71 2.21 16.46
CA ASP A 89 6.37 2.62 17.70
C ASP A 89 7.64 3.42 17.40
N ARG A 90 8.48 2.94 16.46
CA ARG A 90 9.71 3.64 16.04
C ARG A 90 9.44 5.01 15.39
N LEU A 91 8.34 5.13 14.65
CA LEU A 91 7.96 6.35 13.94
C LEU A 91 7.12 7.31 14.79
N ASN A 92 6.73 6.88 16.00
CA ASN A 92 5.78 7.60 16.85
C ASN A 92 4.47 7.96 16.10
N ILE A 93 3.95 6.97 15.37
CA ILE A 93 2.67 7.04 14.66
C ILE A 93 1.69 6.06 15.32
N SER A 94 0.45 6.49 15.55
CA SER A 94 -0.58 5.61 16.09
C SER A 94 -1.23 4.75 14.99
N PHE A 95 -1.87 3.65 15.39
CA PHE A 95 -2.69 2.84 14.47
C PHE A 95 -3.83 3.66 13.84
N GLU A 96 -4.41 4.60 14.55
CA GLU A 96 -5.46 5.50 14.08
C GLU A 96 -4.99 6.42 12.94
N ASN A 97 -3.71 6.79 12.94
CA ASN A 97 -3.10 7.60 11.88
C ASN A 97 -2.48 6.76 10.75
N THR A 98 -2.75 5.45 10.74
CA THR A 98 -2.24 4.48 9.76
C THR A 98 -3.35 4.05 8.81
N ALA A 99 -3.08 4.10 7.51
CA ALA A 99 -3.85 3.40 6.50
C ALA A 99 -3.12 2.11 6.11
N TYR A 100 -3.87 1.05 5.85
CA TYR A 100 -3.35 -0.22 5.38
C TYR A 100 -4.14 -0.72 4.17
N MET A 101 -3.45 -1.23 3.16
CA MET A 101 -4.09 -1.92 2.04
C MET A 101 -3.51 -3.32 1.88
N GLY A 102 -4.39 -4.32 1.87
CA GLY A 102 -4.08 -5.73 1.71
C GLY A 102 -5.23 -6.47 1.03
N ASP A 103 -5.05 -7.73 0.70
CA ASP A 103 -5.99 -8.49 -0.14
C ASP A 103 -6.33 -9.90 0.38
N ASP A 104 -5.57 -10.44 1.34
CA ASP A 104 -5.73 -11.83 1.78
C ASP A 104 -5.77 -11.96 3.31
N LEU A 105 -6.05 -13.17 3.79
CA LEU A 105 -6.29 -13.49 5.21
C LEU A 105 -5.15 -13.07 6.16
N ASN A 106 -3.91 -13.07 5.68
CA ASN A 106 -2.73 -12.63 6.45
C ASN A 106 -2.71 -11.13 6.74
N ASP A 107 -3.60 -10.34 6.13
CA ASP A 107 -3.78 -8.89 6.34
C ASP A 107 -4.83 -8.57 7.39
N LEU A 108 -5.76 -9.49 7.66
CA LEU A 108 -6.93 -9.26 8.51
C LEU A 108 -6.58 -8.68 9.88
N SER A 109 -5.53 -9.19 10.53
CA SER A 109 -5.15 -8.75 11.86
C SER A 109 -4.70 -7.28 11.87
N VAL A 110 -4.03 -6.84 10.82
CA VAL A 110 -3.62 -5.43 10.65
C VAL A 110 -4.82 -4.57 10.30
N MET A 111 -5.60 -4.98 9.29
CA MET A 111 -6.72 -4.21 8.76
C MET A 111 -7.80 -3.90 9.81
N LYS A 112 -8.00 -4.80 10.77
CA LYS A 112 -8.94 -4.59 11.90
C LYS A 112 -8.48 -3.56 12.93
N ASN A 113 -7.20 -3.19 12.92
CA ASN A 113 -6.60 -2.36 13.98
C ASN A 113 -6.12 -0.99 13.50
N VAL A 114 -6.04 -0.75 12.19
CA VAL A 114 -5.63 0.54 11.62
C VAL A 114 -6.80 1.52 11.53
N GLY A 115 -6.50 2.81 11.43
CA GLY A 115 -7.52 3.86 11.32
C GLY A 115 -8.27 3.84 10.00
N LEU A 116 -7.66 3.31 8.93
CA LEU A 116 -8.29 3.18 7.63
C LEU A 116 -7.78 1.94 6.90
N SER A 117 -8.64 0.96 6.69
CA SER A 117 -8.34 -0.22 5.90
C SER A 117 -8.90 -0.10 4.48
N GLY A 118 -8.12 -0.54 3.50
CA GLY A 118 -8.51 -0.63 2.10
C GLY A 118 -8.16 -1.98 1.49
N CYS A 119 -8.83 -2.33 0.41
CA CYS A 119 -8.49 -3.52 -0.35
C CYS A 119 -8.78 -3.34 -1.85
N PRO A 120 -8.09 -4.08 -2.74
CA PRO A 120 -8.46 -4.24 -4.13
C PRO A 120 -9.83 -4.92 -4.29
N LYS A 121 -10.44 -4.74 -5.46
CA LYS A 121 -11.75 -5.32 -5.80
C LYS A 121 -11.74 -6.86 -5.79
N ASP A 122 -10.63 -7.46 -6.14
CA ASP A 122 -10.44 -8.91 -6.28
C ASP A 122 -9.85 -9.58 -5.04
N SER A 123 -9.93 -8.91 -3.89
CA SER A 123 -9.55 -9.46 -2.59
C SER A 123 -10.46 -10.61 -2.16
N VAL A 124 -10.00 -11.44 -1.23
CA VAL A 124 -10.82 -12.50 -0.64
C VAL A 124 -12.00 -11.94 0.15
N GLN A 125 -13.08 -12.72 0.25
CA GLN A 125 -14.34 -12.28 0.82
C GLN A 125 -14.20 -11.70 2.23
N GLU A 126 -13.41 -12.33 3.08
CA GLU A 126 -13.19 -11.92 4.47
C GLU A 126 -12.51 -10.56 4.59
N VAL A 127 -11.67 -10.20 3.62
CA VAL A 127 -11.02 -8.89 3.53
C VAL A 127 -11.99 -7.85 3.03
N LEU A 128 -12.80 -8.17 2.01
CA LEU A 128 -13.85 -7.28 1.50
C LEU A 128 -14.82 -6.86 2.61
N GLU A 129 -15.23 -7.82 3.47
CA GLU A 129 -16.22 -7.60 4.54
C GLU A 129 -15.75 -6.63 5.63
N ILE A 130 -14.44 -6.55 5.90
CA ILE A 130 -13.90 -5.71 6.98
C ILE A 130 -13.30 -4.40 6.49
N SER A 131 -13.17 -4.22 5.18
CA SER A 131 -12.50 -3.04 4.59
C SER A 131 -13.37 -1.79 4.68
N ASN A 132 -12.78 -0.68 5.11
CA ASN A 132 -13.43 0.64 5.09
C ASN A 132 -13.52 1.19 3.67
N PHE A 133 -12.59 0.79 2.79
CA PHE A 133 -12.52 1.19 1.40
C PHE A 133 -12.29 -0.03 0.51
N ILE A 134 -13.16 -0.24 -0.45
CA ILE A 134 -12.99 -1.26 -1.48
C ILE A 134 -12.75 -0.54 -2.79
N SER A 135 -11.60 -0.78 -3.41
CA SER A 135 -11.27 -0.18 -4.71
C SER A 135 -12.20 -0.71 -5.81
N SER A 136 -12.44 0.10 -6.81
CA SER A 136 -13.08 -0.34 -8.07
C SER A 136 -12.11 -1.12 -8.97
N LYS A 137 -10.82 -1.13 -8.63
CA LYS A 137 -9.71 -1.73 -9.38
C LYS A 137 -9.19 -2.97 -8.70
N ASN A 138 -8.67 -3.89 -9.49
CA ASN A 138 -7.96 -5.07 -9.00
C ASN A 138 -6.56 -4.70 -8.50
N GLY A 139 -5.95 -5.61 -7.72
CA GLY A 139 -4.54 -5.50 -7.34
C GLY A 139 -3.64 -5.38 -8.56
N GLY A 140 -2.64 -4.51 -8.49
CA GLY A 140 -1.75 -4.23 -9.61
C GLY A 140 -2.37 -3.47 -10.79
N ASP A 141 -3.62 -3.03 -10.67
CA ASP A 141 -4.34 -2.30 -11.74
C ASP A 141 -4.82 -0.89 -11.33
N GLY A 142 -4.14 -0.29 -10.39
CA GLY A 142 -4.44 1.05 -9.92
C GLY A 142 -5.27 1.12 -8.63
N ALA A 143 -5.41 0.01 -7.90
CA ALA A 143 -6.14 -0.02 -6.64
C ALA A 143 -5.49 0.87 -5.57
N VAL A 144 -4.17 0.83 -5.46
CA VAL A 144 -3.40 1.68 -4.54
C VAL A 144 -3.53 3.15 -4.93
N ARG A 145 -3.52 3.47 -6.24
CA ARG A 145 -3.78 4.81 -6.74
C ARG A 145 -5.14 5.32 -6.28
N GLU A 146 -6.18 4.55 -6.43
CA GLU A 146 -7.54 4.95 -6.07
C GLU A 146 -7.67 5.15 -4.55
N PHE A 147 -7.06 4.30 -3.75
CA PHE A 147 -7.06 4.42 -2.30
C PHE A 147 -6.31 5.67 -1.82
N LEU A 148 -5.14 5.96 -2.38
CA LEU A 148 -4.40 7.19 -2.08
C LEU A 148 -5.16 8.45 -2.53
N GLU A 149 -5.81 8.42 -3.69
CA GLU A 149 -6.69 9.53 -4.09
C GLU A 149 -7.81 9.76 -3.09
N TYR A 150 -8.44 8.69 -2.61
CA TYR A 150 -9.47 8.77 -1.59
C TYR A 150 -8.94 9.44 -0.31
N ILE A 151 -7.78 9.03 0.20
CA ILE A 151 -7.14 9.62 1.36
C ILE A 151 -6.83 11.10 1.12
N MET A 152 -6.18 11.41 0.00
CA MET A 152 -5.73 12.77 -0.32
C MET A 152 -6.88 13.73 -0.65
N LYS A 153 -7.98 13.24 -1.21
CA LYS A 153 -9.20 14.03 -1.45
C LYS A 153 -9.85 14.43 -0.12
N ASN A 154 -9.92 13.51 0.83
CA ASN A 154 -10.54 13.77 2.13
C ASN A 154 -9.75 14.72 3.03
N ASN A 155 -8.45 14.87 2.82
CA ASN A 155 -7.59 15.80 3.56
C ASN A 155 -7.16 17.04 2.76
N GLY A 156 -7.73 17.24 1.56
CA GLY A 156 -7.46 18.40 0.69
C GLY A 156 -6.12 18.38 -0.06
N MET A 157 -5.30 17.33 0.10
CA MET A 157 -3.99 17.25 -0.55
C MET A 157 -4.09 17.01 -2.06
N TRP A 158 -5.16 16.33 -2.52
CA TRP A 158 -5.33 16.03 -3.94
C TRP A 158 -5.43 17.28 -4.81
N LYS A 159 -6.05 18.34 -4.30
CA LYS A 159 -6.12 19.62 -5.01
C LYS A 159 -4.74 20.19 -5.34
N LYS A 160 -3.78 20.11 -4.40
CA LYS A 160 -2.40 20.57 -4.62
C LYS A 160 -1.71 19.81 -5.76
N ILE A 161 -1.99 18.51 -5.89
CA ILE A 161 -1.46 17.71 -7.00
C ILE A 161 -2.07 18.15 -8.31
N LEU A 162 -3.38 18.34 -8.38
CA LEU A 162 -4.05 18.79 -9.58
C LEU A 162 -3.55 20.17 -10.02
N GLU A 163 -3.44 21.11 -9.11
CA GLU A 163 -2.92 22.46 -9.38
C GLU A 163 -1.49 22.42 -9.94
N LYS A 164 -0.63 21.58 -9.35
CA LYS A 164 0.75 21.42 -9.83
C LYS A 164 0.78 20.96 -11.29
N TYR A 165 0.12 19.83 -11.60
CA TYR A 165 0.17 19.22 -12.93
C TYR A 165 -0.74 19.88 -13.97
N SER A 166 -1.63 20.82 -13.58
CA SER A 166 -2.41 21.63 -14.51
C SER A 166 -1.67 22.90 -14.95
N ASN A 167 -0.61 23.30 -14.24
CA ASN A 167 0.14 24.53 -14.46
C ASN A 167 1.58 24.29 -15.00
N GLU A 168 2.00 23.05 -15.15
CA GLU A 168 3.23 22.61 -15.83
C GLU A 168 2.96 22.44 -17.34
#